data_96ff878a26987768cc9f254dd6236f3c
#
_entry.id   96ff878a26987768cc9f254dd6236f3c
#
_cell.length_a   1.000
_cell.length_b   1.000
_cell.length_c   1.000
_cell.angle_alpha   90.00
_cell.angle_beta   90.00
_cell.angle_gamma   90.00
#
_symmetry.space_group_name_H-M   'P 1'
#
loop_
_entity.id
_entity.type
_entity.pdbx_description
1 polymer ?
#
loop_
_entity_poly.entity_id
_entity_poly.type
_entity_poly.pdbx_seq_one_letter_code
_entity_poly.pdbx_strand_id
1 'polypeptide(L)'
;MLTAESEGGQLKCHPYWSNQEYGPMKLKGLSEKKVYLDTKRHRDSAERRDSGRRRANTATESATPPQPAEPHAIIRKFTLSHAAHPFSPMREITQVHYSSWPDFGAPASPSQLLGLVELSNFIQRATAAPTHPPRSDDPESDEEPRPMLVHCSAGCGRTGTFCTIDSVIDMLKRQRKEMKSGVTPMEMTTSSGGDYMGKGKNASTSTEISGDWIFDQDLDLIEKTVEDFRGQRLSMVQSLRQ
;
A
#
# COMPACT_ATOMS: atom_id res chain seq x y z
N MET A 1 -7.53 2.91 -4.12
CA MET A 1 -8.28 2.85 -5.39
C MET A 1 -7.31 3.03 -6.55
N LEU A 2 -7.24 2.04 -7.44
CA LEU A 2 -6.23 1.94 -8.51
C LEU A 2 -6.88 2.03 -9.92
N THR A 3 -7.92 2.82 -10.07
CA THR A 3 -8.61 3.01 -11.35
C THR A 3 -9.21 4.40 -11.44
N ALA A 4 -9.38 4.92 -12.65
CA ALA A 4 -10.22 6.08 -12.87
C ALA A 4 -11.70 5.74 -12.64
N GLU A 5 -12.55 6.75 -12.56
CA GLU A 5 -14.02 6.56 -12.48
C GLU A 5 -14.54 5.92 -13.76
N SER A 6 -14.01 6.37 -14.90
CA SER A 6 -14.34 5.85 -16.22
C SER A 6 -13.08 5.71 -17.08
N GLU A 7 -13.04 4.69 -17.92
CA GLU A 7 -11.97 4.42 -18.89
C GLU A 7 -12.61 4.02 -20.20
N GLY A 8 -12.21 4.65 -21.30
CA GLY A 8 -12.77 4.37 -22.63
C GLY A 8 -14.29 4.54 -22.73
N GLY A 9 -14.87 5.48 -21.98
CA GLY A 9 -16.31 5.71 -21.94
C GLY A 9 -17.11 4.71 -21.09
N GLN A 10 -16.45 3.76 -20.44
CA GLN A 10 -17.08 2.79 -19.53
C GLN A 10 -16.85 3.18 -18.08
N LEU A 11 -17.89 3.13 -17.26
CA LEU A 11 -17.79 3.30 -15.82
C LEU A 11 -16.98 2.12 -15.22
N LYS A 12 -15.87 2.43 -14.54
CA LYS A 12 -14.98 1.46 -13.90
C LYS A 12 -15.15 1.42 -12.38
N CYS A 13 -15.52 2.54 -11.79
CA CYS A 13 -15.77 2.63 -10.37
C CYS A 13 -16.80 3.71 -10.08
N HIS A 14 -17.83 3.38 -9.31
CA HIS A 14 -18.79 4.36 -8.84
C HIS A 14 -18.10 5.35 -7.88
N PRO A 15 -18.39 6.67 -7.96
CA PRO A 15 -17.79 7.68 -7.09
C PRO A 15 -18.37 7.62 -5.67
N TYR A 16 -18.05 6.56 -4.93
CA TYR A 16 -18.55 6.31 -3.57
C TYR A 16 -18.02 7.32 -2.54
N TRP A 17 -17.05 8.13 -2.90
CA TRP A 17 -16.48 9.18 -2.04
C TRP A 17 -17.27 10.49 -2.03
N SER A 18 -18.20 10.68 -2.93
CA SER A 18 -19.13 11.81 -2.83
C SER A 18 -20.10 11.57 -1.67
N ASN A 19 -20.46 12.65 -0.95
CA ASN A 19 -21.34 12.59 0.23
C ASN A 19 -22.61 11.80 -0.05
N GLN A 20 -22.63 10.51 0.33
CA GLN A 20 -23.72 9.61 0.00
C GLN A 20 -24.12 8.76 1.20
N GLU A 21 -25.37 8.35 1.17
CA GLU A 21 -25.93 7.41 2.12
C GLU A 21 -26.04 6.04 1.42
N TYR A 22 -25.49 5.02 2.07
CA TYR A 22 -25.52 3.63 1.62
C TYR A 22 -26.28 2.79 2.63
N GLY A 23 -27.60 2.72 2.50
CA GLY A 23 -28.44 2.13 3.51
C GLY A 23 -28.27 2.86 4.87
N PRO A 24 -27.87 2.14 5.93
CA PRO A 24 -27.65 2.76 7.23
C PRO A 24 -26.30 3.49 7.34
N MET A 25 -25.42 3.36 6.36
CA MET A 25 -24.08 3.96 6.39
C MET A 25 -24.10 5.35 5.78
N LYS A 26 -23.50 6.32 6.47
CA LYS A 26 -23.35 7.70 6.00
C LYS A 26 -21.87 8.03 5.85
N LEU A 27 -21.49 8.45 4.66
CA LEU A 27 -20.14 8.87 4.31
C LEU A 27 -20.13 10.40 4.09
N LYS A 28 -19.27 11.10 4.81
CA LYS A 28 -19.12 12.57 4.68
C LYS A 28 -17.68 12.92 4.37
N GLY A 29 -17.44 13.65 3.28
CA GLY A 29 -16.12 14.16 2.91
C GLY A 29 -15.61 15.21 3.89
N LEU A 30 -14.33 15.15 4.23
CA LEU A 30 -13.62 16.10 5.09
C LEU A 30 -12.62 16.94 4.31
N SER A 31 -11.80 16.30 3.49
CA SER A 31 -10.73 16.96 2.74
C SER A 31 -10.31 16.19 1.50
N GLU A 32 -9.75 16.90 0.53
CA GLU A 32 -9.12 16.35 -0.66
C GLU A 32 -7.79 17.06 -0.92
N LYS A 33 -6.74 16.30 -1.23
CA LYS A 33 -5.39 16.82 -1.50
C LYS A 33 -4.73 16.01 -2.61
N LYS A 34 -4.08 16.70 -3.57
CA LYS A 34 -3.21 16.07 -4.57
C LYS A 34 -1.81 15.87 -4.03
N VAL A 35 -1.22 14.70 -4.28
CA VAL A 35 0.15 14.35 -3.92
C VAL A 35 0.85 13.78 -5.14
N TYR A 36 1.98 14.38 -5.51
CA TYR A 36 2.80 13.91 -6.62
C TYR A 36 3.70 12.76 -6.17
N LEU A 37 3.79 11.72 -7.00
CA LEU A 37 4.48 10.47 -6.67
C LEU A 37 5.94 10.44 -7.18
N ASP A 38 6.47 11.55 -7.69
CA ASP A 38 7.85 11.62 -8.17
C ASP A 38 8.84 11.75 -7.01
N THR A 39 9.49 10.64 -6.67
CA THR A 39 10.50 10.57 -5.60
C THR A 39 11.79 11.35 -5.93
N LYS A 40 12.07 11.62 -7.21
CA LYS A 40 13.28 12.35 -7.60
C LYS A 40 13.23 13.82 -7.20
N ARG A 41 12.06 14.45 -7.30
CA ARG A 41 11.89 15.86 -6.90
C ARG A 41 12.00 16.09 -5.39
N HIS A 42 11.68 15.10 -4.58
CA HIS A 42 11.83 15.21 -3.13
C HIS A 42 13.30 15.18 -2.70
N ARG A 43 14.16 14.42 -3.36
CA ARG A 43 15.60 14.44 -3.12
C ARG A 43 16.22 15.78 -3.54
N ASP A 44 15.93 16.26 -4.74
CA ASP A 44 16.46 17.53 -5.23
C ASP A 44 15.99 18.75 -4.42
N SER A 45 14.77 18.71 -3.87
CA SER A 45 14.26 19.77 -3.00
C SER A 45 14.84 19.71 -1.57
N ALA A 46 15.22 18.54 -1.08
CA ALA A 46 15.94 18.40 0.19
C ALA A 46 17.39 18.91 0.08
N GLU A 47 18.09 18.56 -0.99
CA GLU A 47 19.45 19.02 -1.26
C GLU A 47 19.51 20.55 -1.55
N ARG A 48 18.48 21.11 -2.17
CA ARG A 48 18.39 22.58 -2.41
C ARG A 48 18.07 23.39 -1.17
N ARG A 49 17.52 22.81 -0.13
CA ARG A 49 17.27 23.49 1.15
C ARG A 49 18.52 23.67 1.99
N ASP A 50 19.54 22.83 1.79
CA ASP A 50 20.82 22.91 2.51
C ASP A 50 21.80 23.89 1.86
N SER A 51 21.64 24.25 0.58
CA SER A 51 22.45 25.26 -0.09
C SER A 51 21.77 26.65 -0.02
N GLY A 52 21.86 27.30 1.13
CA GLY A 52 21.33 28.64 1.38
C GLY A 52 21.92 29.71 0.48
N ARG A 53 21.39 29.86 -0.74
CA ARG A 53 21.64 31.06 -1.58
C ARG A 53 20.42 31.39 -2.43
N ARG A 54 19.56 32.27 -1.88
CA ARG A 54 18.51 32.94 -2.66
C ARG A 54 19.14 33.77 -3.78
N ARG A 55 18.99 33.36 -5.03
CA ARG A 55 19.03 34.24 -6.20
C ARG A 55 17.59 34.54 -6.61
N ALA A 56 17.21 35.79 -6.52
CA ALA A 56 16.00 36.33 -7.12
C ALA A 56 16.10 36.18 -8.65
N ASN A 57 15.29 35.30 -9.24
CA ASN A 57 15.08 35.26 -10.67
C ASN A 57 13.72 35.89 -10.97
N THR A 58 13.75 37.06 -11.52
CA THR A 58 12.67 37.66 -12.32
C THR A 58 12.62 36.87 -13.63
N ALA A 59 11.74 35.89 -13.71
CA ALA A 59 11.48 35.12 -14.94
C ALA A 59 10.19 35.62 -15.56
N THR A 60 10.32 36.18 -16.73
CA THR A 60 9.31 36.49 -17.74
C THR A 60 8.43 35.24 -17.96
N GLU A 61 7.13 35.41 -17.89
CA GLU A 61 6.13 34.36 -18.26
C GLU A 61 6.28 34.07 -19.77
N SER A 62 7.04 33.04 -20.11
CA SER A 62 6.95 32.40 -21.41
C SER A 62 5.90 31.30 -21.31
N ALA A 63 4.89 31.37 -22.17
CA ALA A 63 3.84 30.36 -22.29
C ALA A 63 4.47 29.00 -22.65
N THR A 64 4.71 28.17 -21.65
CA THR A 64 5.17 26.81 -21.84
C THR A 64 3.97 25.98 -22.36
N PRO A 65 4.13 25.16 -23.40
CA PRO A 65 3.05 24.26 -23.86
C PRO A 65 2.59 23.39 -22.69
N PRO A 66 1.30 22.98 -22.65
CA PRO A 66 0.76 22.20 -21.56
C PRO A 66 1.56 20.91 -21.42
N GLN A 67 2.35 20.81 -20.37
CA GLN A 67 3.07 19.59 -20.05
C GLN A 67 2.06 18.50 -19.69
N PRO A 68 2.26 17.23 -20.10
CA PRO A 68 1.39 16.15 -19.70
C PRO A 68 1.26 16.16 -18.17
N ALA A 69 0.03 16.09 -17.70
CA ALA A 69 -0.28 16.20 -16.27
C ALA A 69 0.57 15.20 -15.48
N GLU A 70 1.41 15.72 -14.59
CA GLU A 70 2.28 14.87 -13.78
C GLU A 70 1.43 13.86 -12.98
N PRO A 71 1.81 12.58 -12.96
CA PRO A 71 1.06 11.55 -12.27
C PRO A 71 1.03 11.86 -10.77
N HIS A 72 -0.16 11.84 -10.24
CA HIS A 72 -0.44 12.18 -8.84
C HIS A 72 -1.48 11.21 -8.25
N ALA A 73 -1.43 11.04 -6.95
CA ALA A 73 -2.50 10.44 -6.17
C ALA A 73 -3.37 11.53 -5.54
N ILE A 74 -4.67 11.25 -5.42
CA ILE A 74 -5.59 12.09 -4.67
C ILE A 74 -5.84 11.43 -3.32
N ILE A 75 -5.53 12.15 -2.24
CA ILE A 75 -5.84 11.70 -0.88
C ILE A 75 -7.12 12.38 -0.45
N ARG A 76 -8.14 11.57 -0.11
CA ARG A 76 -9.41 12.03 0.45
C ARG A 76 -9.59 11.50 1.87
N LYS A 77 -10.10 12.33 2.74
CA LYS A 77 -10.50 11.94 4.08
C LYS A 77 -12.01 12.02 4.21
N PHE A 78 -12.60 11.02 4.86
CA PHE A 78 -14.02 10.93 5.11
C PHE A 78 -14.28 10.57 6.57
N THR A 79 -15.48 10.90 7.05
CA THR A 79 -16.05 10.25 8.21
C THR A 79 -17.13 9.26 7.80
N LEU A 80 -17.10 8.09 8.42
CA LEU A 80 -18.11 7.06 8.27
C LEU A 80 -18.88 6.93 9.57
N SER A 81 -20.20 7.03 9.48
CA SER A 81 -21.13 6.84 10.60
C SER A 81 -22.22 5.84 10.22
N HIS A 82 -22.87 5.27 11.23
CA HIS A 82 -23.97 4.30 11.03
C HIS A 82 -25.26 4.84 11.67
N ALA A 83 -26.32 4.96 10.88
CA ALA A 83 -27.57 5.59 11.32
C ALA A 83 -28.26 4.85 12.49
N ALA A 84 -28.16 3.51 12.54
CA ALA A 84 -28.71 2.72 13.65
C ALA A 84 -27.85 2.81 14.93
N HIS A 85 -26.65 3.41 14.86
CA HIS A 85 -25.76 3.56 16.01
C HIS A 85 -25.26 5.01 16.11
N PRO A 86 -26.15 5.99 16.35
CA PRO A 86 -25.80 7.42 16.30
C PRO A 86 -24.81 7.86 17.38
N PHE A 87 -24.69 7.09 18.45
CA PHE A 87 -23.74 7.34 19.55
C PHE A 87 -22.42 6.62 19.41
N SER A 88 -22.25 5.77 18.37
CA SER A 88 -20.96 5.16 18.08
C SER A 88 -19.98 6.18 17.53
N PRO A 89 -18.69 6.12 17.88
CA PRO A 89 -17.68 7.03 17.34
C PRO A 89 -17.63 6.95 15.81
N MET A 90 -17.62 8.13 15.17
CA MET A 90 -17.37 8.21 13.74
C MET A 90 -15.97 7.67 13.41
N ARG A 91 -15.86 6.89 12.33
CA ARG A 91 -14.57 6.38 11.86
C ARG A 91 -14.04 7.26 10.74
N GLU A 92 -12.80 7.71 10.88
CA GLU A 92 -12.09 8.36 9.78
C GLU A 92 -11.57 7.30 8.82
N ILE A 93 -11.81 7.53 7.52
CA ILE A 93 -11.29 6.71 6.42
C ILE A 93 -10.44 7.60 5.54
N THR A 94 -9.26 7.15 5.19
CA THR A 94 -8.40 7.82 4.22
C THR A 94 -8.39 7.00 2.92
N GLN A 95 -8.78 7.61 1.82
CA GLN A 95 -8.70 7.05 0.47
C GLN A 95 -7.46 7.58 -0.23
N VAL A 96 -6.65 6.69 -0.78
CA VAL A 96 -5.62 7.01 -1.77
C VAL A 96 -6.13 6.60 -3.14
N HIS A 97 -6.36 7.59 -4.01
CA HIS A 97 -6.89 7.38 -5.36
C HIS A 97 -5.81 7.68 -6.40
N TYR A 98 -5.34 6.65 -7.10
CA TYR A 98 -4.40 6.73 -8.20
C TYR A 98 -5.08 6.31 -9.51
N SER A 99 -5.41 7.28 -10.37
CA SER A 99 -6.17 7.08 -11.60
C SER A 99 -5.30 6.85 -12.84
N SER A 100 -3.98 7.04 -12.75
CA SER A 100 -3.07 6.95 -13.89
C SER A 100 -2.58 5.54 -14.21
N TRP A 101 -3.14 4.52 -13.56
CA TRP A 101 -2.81 3.12 -13.85
C TRP A 101 -3.71 2.57 -14.96
N PRO A 102 -3.17 2.30 -16.17
CA PRO A 102 -3.98 1.83 -17.28
C PRO A 102 -4.53 0.42 -17.02
N ASP A 103 -5.70 0.12 -17.60
CA ASP A 103 -6.26 -1.22 -17.54
C ASP A 103 -5.37 -2.21 -18.30
N PHE A 104 -5.19 -3.42 -17.77
CA PHE A 104 -4.30 -4.47 -18.31
C PHE A 104 -2.83 -4.08 -18.52
N GLY A 105 -2.38 -2.98 -17.92
CA GLY A 105 -1.01 -2.48 -18.03
C GLY A 105 -0.35 -2.21 -16.68
N ALA A 106 0.87 -1.67 -16.75
CA ALA A 106 1.61 -1.16 -15.60
C ALA A 106 1.61 0.38 -15.62
N PRO A 107 1.87 1.05 -14.49
CA PRO A 107 2.15 2.48 -14.47
C PRO A 107 3.32 2.84 -15.39
N ALA A 108 3.30 4.03 -15.95
CA ALA A 108 4.32 4.49 -16.91
C ALA A 108 5.74 4.51 -16.33
N SER A 109 5.87 4.63 -15.01
CA SER A 109 7.16 4.65 -14.31
C SER A 109 7.11 3.77 -13.05
N PRO A 110 8.07 2.86 -12.87
CA PRO A 110 8.21 2.07 -11.65
C PRO A 110 8.37 2.94 -10.39
N SER A 111 9.02 4.11 -10.50
CA SER A 111 9.18 5.03 -9.37
C SER A 111 7.86 5.58 -8.85
N GLN A 112 6.86 5.76 -9.71
CA GLN A 112 5.52 6.19 -9.30
C GLN A 112 4.80 5.11 -8.52
N LEU A 113 4.95 3.86 -8.95
CA LEU A 113 4.36 2.71 -8.25
C LEU A 113 4.99 2.52 -6.88
N LEU A 114 6.33 2.60 -6.79
CA LEU A 114 7.02 2.57 -5.50
C LEU A 114 6.60 3.72 -4.59
N GLY A 115 6.49 4.94 -5.15
CA GLY A 115 5.99 6.10 -4.41
C GLY A 115 4.54 5.93 -3.92
N LEU A 116 3.69 5.23 -4.69
CA LEU A 116 2.33 4.92 -4.29
C LEU A 116 2.29 3.91 -3.14
N VAL A 117 3.12 2.86 -3.20
CA VAL A 117 3.27 1.87 -2.12
C VAL A 117 3.78 2.56 -0.84
N GLU A 118 4.86 3.34 -0.94
CA GLU A 118 5.39 4.09 0.22
C GLU A 118 4.36 5.03 0.84
N LEU A 119 3.61 5.77 0.02
CA LEU A 119 2.56 6.67 0.47
C LEU A 119 1.43 5.91 1.18
N SER A 120 1.00 4.79 0.63
CA SER A 120 -0.07 3.96 1.21
C SER A 120 0.35 3.39 2.57
N ASN A 121 1.56 2.85 2.65
CA ASN A 121 2.13 2.31 3.90
C ASN A 121 2.40 3.40 4.94
N PHE A 122 2.83 4.57 4.51
CA PHE A 122 2.98 5.73 5.40
C PHE A 122 1.64 6.13 6.02
N ILE A 123 0.59 6.24 5.21
CA ILE A 123 -0.75 6.61 5.69
C ILE A 123 -1.29 5.54 6.64
N GLN A 124 -1.14 4.26 6.31
CA GLN A 124 -1.59 3.16 7.15
C GLN A 124 -0.91 3.23 8.54
N ARG A 125 0.41 3.34 8.57
CA ARG A 125 1.18 3.47 9.81
C ARG A 125 0.85 4.74 10.60
N ALA A 126 0.63 5.86 9.92
CA ALA A 126 0.26 7.12 10.57
C ALA A 126 -1.14 7.10 11.21
N THR A 127 -2.00 6.16 10.84
CA THR A 127 -3.33 5.98 11.44
C THR A 127 -3.33 5.03 12.65
N ALA A 128 -2.30 4.22 12.83
CA ALA A 128 -2.04 3.53 14.08
C ALA A 128 -1.50 4.54 15.12
N ALA A 129 -1.72 4.31 16.40
CA ALA A 129 -1.13 5.14 17.45
C ALA A 129 0.33 4.69 17.67
N PRO A 130 1.34 5.33 17.06
CA PRO A 130 2.68 4.82 17.11
C PRO A 130 3.32 5.20 18.45
N THR A 131 3.88 4.21 19.13
CA THR A 131 4.82 4.43 20.24
C THR A 131 6.13 5.06 19.73
N HIS A 132 6.46 4.85 18.47
CA HIS A 132 7.63 5.45 17.79
C HIS A 132 7.27 5.87 16.36
N PRO A 133 7.89 6.96 15.83
CA PRO A 133 7.67 7.36 14.44
C PRO A 133 8.18 6.24 13.50
N PRO A 134 7.31 5.68 12.65
CA PRO A 134 7.69 4.59 11.76
C PRO A 134 8.68 5.10 10.71
N ARG A 135 9.74 4.33 10.47
CA ARG A 135 10.67 4.56 9.36
C ARG A 135 10.16 3.89 8.09
N SER A 136 10.47 4.45 6.94
CA SER A 136 10.10 3.87 5.64
C SER A 136 10.75 2.50 5.39
N ASP A 137 11.89 2.25 6.04
CA ASP A 137 12.67 1.01 5.93
C ASP A 137 12.20 -0.10 6.88
N ASP A 138 11.31 0.20 7.82
CA ASP A 138 10.79 -0.80 8.73
C ASP A 138 9.72 -1.65 8.03
N PRO A 139 9.70 -2.99 8.25
CA PRO A 139 8.63 -3.85 7.79
C PRO A 139 7.31 -3.47 8.49
N GLU A 140 6.19 -3.97 7.97
CA GLU A 140 4.90 -3.83 8.64
C GLU A 140 4.95 -4.43 10.05
N SER A 141 4.28 -3.76 10.99
CA SER A 141 4.14 -4.25 12.36
C SER A 141 3.15 -5.41 12.40
N ASP A 142 3.49 -6.45 13.17
CA ASP A 142 2.58 -7.57 13.44
C ASP A 142 1.51 -7.20 14.49
N GLU A 143 1.64 -6.02 15.14
CA GLU A 143 0.63 -5.47 16.05
C GLU A 143 -0.53 -4.87 15.24
N GLU A 144 -1.71 -5.45 15.31
CA GLU A 144 -3.00 -5.08 14.68
C GLU A 144 -2.98 -3.79 13.82
N PRO A 145 -2.41 -3.82 12.61
CA PRO A 145 -2.45 -2.66 11.74
C PRO A 145 -3.89 -2.41 11.29
N ARG A 146 -4.26 -1.17 11.09
CA ARG A 146 -5.55 -0.87 10.47
C ARG A 146 -5.56 -1.45 9.06
N PRO A 147 -6.61 -2.21 8.66
CA PRO A 147 -6.63 -2.87 7.37
C PRO A 147 -6.61 -1.86 6.22
N MET A 148 -5.87 -2.18 5.16
CA MET A 148 -5.87 -1.45 3.90
C MET A 148 -6.75 -2.21 2.90
N LEU A 149 -7.80 -1.56 2.38
CA LEU A 149 -8.62 -2.12 1.31
C LEU A 149 -8.09 -1.64 -0.04
N VAL A 150 -7.56 -2.55 -0.85
CA VAL A 150 -7.08 -2.27 -2.20
C VAL A 150 -8.12 -2.71 -3.23
N HIS A 151 -8.49 -1.81 -4.14
CA HIS A 151 -9.41 -2.14 -5.23
C HIS A 151 -9.07 -1.39 -6.53
N CYS A 152 -9.46 -1.97 -7.64
CA CYS A 152 -9.49 -1.34 -8.96
C CYS A 152 -10.92 -1.44 -9.54
N SER A 153 -11.11 -1.79 -10.79
CA SER A 153 -12.44 -2.05 -11.37
C SER A 153 -12.94 -3.44 -10.95
N ALA A 154 -12.26 -4.51 -11.39
CA ALA A 154 -12.61 -5.90 -11.05
C ALA A 154 -11.98 -6.39 -9.72
N GLY A 155 -11.04 -5.65 -9.16
CA GLY A 155 -10.30 -6.05 -7.97
C GLY A 155 -9.35 -7.23 -8.19
N CYS A 156 -8.80 -7.38 -9.39
CA CYS A 156 -7.97 -8.51 -9.78
C CYS A 156 -6.61 -8.07 -10.34
N GLY A 157 -6.55 -7.43 -11.51
CA GLY A 157 -5.30 -7.09 -12.19
C GLY A 157 -4.46 -6.08 -11.42
N ARG A 158 -4.82 -4.80 -11.49
CA ARG A 158 -4.12 -3.70 -10.78
C ARG A 158 -4.04 -3.93 -9.27
N THR A 159 -5.12 -4.45 -8.68
CA THR A 159 -5.16 -4.82 -7.26
C THR A 159 -4.15 -5.91 -6.93
N GLY A 160 -4.14 -6.99 -7.68
CA GLY A 160 -3.20 -8.09 -7.46
C GLY A 160 -1.75 -7.64 -7.58
N THR A 161 -1.44 -6.87 -8.63
CA THR A 161 -0.10 -6.33 -8.85
C THR A 161 0.35 -5.43 -7.70
N PHE A 162 -0.51 -4.51 -7.23
CA PHE A 162 -0.19 -3.66 -6.09
C PHE A 162 0.08 -4.48 -4.84
N CYS A 163 -0.80 -5.42 -4.50
CA CYS A 163 -0.66 -6.27 -3.31
C CYS A 163 0.60 -7.13 -3.39
N THR A 164 0.91 -7.71 -4.56
CA THR A 164 2.14 -8.50 -4.75
C THR A 164 3.40 -7.66 -4.51
N ILE A 165 3.46 -6.46 -5.10
CA ILE A 165 4.62 -5.57 -4.94
C ILE A 165 4.76 -5.13 -3.49
N ASP A 166 3.68 -4.75 -2.84
CA ASP A 166 3.68 -4.34 -1.44
C ASP A 166 4.17 -5.46 -0.51
N SER A 167 3.62 -6.67 -0.68
CA SER A 167 4.02 -7.85 0.09
C SER A 167 5.49 -8.23 -0.13
N VAL A 168 5.96 -8.23 -1.38
CA VAL A 168 7.37 -8.54 -1.68
C VAL A 168 8.31 -7.49 -1.08
N ILE A 169 7.95 -6.21 -1.14
CA ILE A 169 8.74 -5.15 -0.50
C ILE A 169 8.80 -5.36 1.01
N ASP A 170 7.70 -5.73 1.67
CA ASP A 170 7.70 -6.00 3.11
C ASP A 170 8.56 -7.22 3.46
N MET A 171 8.48 -8.30 2.69
CA MET A 171 9.35 -9.47 2.86
C MET A 171 10.83 -9.11 2.74
N LEU A 172 11.22 -8.33 1.73
CA LEU A 172 12.59 -7.86 1.55
C LEU A 172 13.07 -6.98 2.72
N LYS A 173 12.18 -6.16 3.29
CA LYS A 173 12.50 -5.39 4.50
C LYS A 173 12.71 -6.29 5.71
N ARG A 174 11.91 -7.36 5.88
CA ARG A 174 12.06 -8.36 6.94
C ARG A 174 13.38 -9.11 6.79
N GLN A 175 13.71 -9.62 5.62
CA GLN A 175 14.99 -10.25 5.33
C GLN A 175 16.16 -9.34 5.68
N ARG A 176 16.11 -8.08 5.24
CA ARG A 176 17.17 -7.10 5.53
C ARG A 176 17.31 -6.80 7.03
N LYS A 177 16.23 -6.78 7.75
CA LYS A 177 16.23 -6.55 9.22
C LYS A 177 16.89 -7.72 9.94
N GLU A 178 16.57 -8.94 9.57
CA GLU A 178 17.17 -10.14 10.16
C GLU A 178 18.65 -10.28 9.84
N MET A 179 19.05 -10.06 8.58
CA MET A 179 20.48 -10.04 8.22
C MET A 179 21.27 -9.01 9.06
N LYS A 180 20.68 -7.86 9.38
CA LYS A 180 21.33 -6.84 10.23
C LYS A 180 21.36 -7.22 11.71
N SER A 181 20.41 -8.03 12.18
CA SER A 181 20.35 -8.48 13.57
C SER A 181 21.35 -9.60 13.89
N GLY A 182 22.01 -10.16 12.86
CA GLY A 182 23.00 -11.24 13.01
C GLY A 182 22.40 -12.61 13.33
N VAL A 183 21.07 -12.73 13.35
CA VAL A 183 20.38 -14.00 13.50
C VAL A 183 20.26 -14.60 12.11
N THR A 184 21.13 -15.54 11.78
CA THR A 184 20.97 -16.35 10.56
C THR A 184 19.89 -17.41 10.82
N PRO A 185 18.96 -17.64 9.88
CA PRO A 185 17.87 -18.62 10.03
C PRO A 185 18.36 -20.06 10.27
N MET A 186 19.65 -20.34 10.06
CA MET A 186 20.25 -21.66 10.15
C MET A 186 20.42 -22.20 11.58
N GLU A 187 20.26 -21.36 12.62
CA GLU A 187 20.43 -21.81 14.02
C GLU A 187 19.15 -22.33 14.68
N MET A 188 17.97 -22.19 14.04
CA MET A 188 16.70 -22.69 14.62
C MET A 188 16.40 -24.17 14.34
N THR A 189 17.20 -24.88 13.55
CA THR A 189 16.90 -26.26 13.16
C THR A 189 17.67 -27.34 13.94
N THR A 190 18.50 -27.01 14.94
CA THR A 190 19.27 -28.01 15.68
C THR A 190 19.17 -27.93 17.20
N SER A 191 17.97 -27.87 17.73
CA SER A 191 17.74 -28.35 19.11
C SER A 191 16.53 -29.28 19.16
N SER A 192 16.75 -30.46 18.62
CA SER A 192 15.93 -31.63 18.90
C SER A 192 16.30 -32.19 20.25
N GLY A 193 15.33 -32.46 21.07
CA GLY A 193 15.47 -33.38 22.18
C GLY A 193 14.93 -32.86 23.51
N GLY A 194 13.69 -33.22 23.81
CA GLY A 194 13.15 -33.04 25.15
C GLY A 194 11.63 -33.30 25.18
N ASP A 195 11.26 -34.58 25.37
CA ASP A 195 9.90 -34.99 25.68
C ASP A 195 9.31 -34.19 26.84
N TYR A 196 8.13 -33.59 26.68
CA TYR A 196 7.12 -33.53 27.75
C TYR A 196 5.69 -33.52 27.20
N MET A 197 4.98 -34.55 27.54
CA MET A 197 3.51 -34.66 27.46
C MET A 197 2.80 -33.49 28.13
N GLY A 198 1.82 -32.88 27.42
CA GLY A 198 0.93 -31.87 28.04
C GLY A 198 -0.26 -31.55 27.12
N LYS A 199 -1.28 -32.32 27.26
CA LYS A 199 -2.67 -32.25 26.86
C LYS A 199 -3.27 -30.84 26.89
N GLY A 200 -3.86 -30.37 25.79
CA GLY A 200 -4.70 -29.14 25.78
C GLY A 200 -5.17 -28.79 24.36
N LYS A 201 -6.37 -29.29 24.01
CA LYS A 201 -7.08 -28.93 22.77
C LYS A 201 -7.54 -27.48 22.83
N ASN A 202 -7.25 -26.71 21.79
CA ASN A 202 -8.22 -25.79 21.18
C ASN A 202 -7.73 -25.48 19.75
N ALA A 203 -8.45 -26.02 18.79
CA ALA A 203 -8.25 -25.74 17.38
C ALA A 203 -8.88 -24.38 17.06
N SER A 204 -8.06 -23.35 17.01
CA SER A 204 -8.35 -22.16 16.22
C SER A 204 -7.51 -22.27 14.94
N THR A 205 -8.19 -22.44 13.82
CA THR A 205 -7.61 -22.53 12.49
C THR A 205 -7.12 -21.14 12.07
N SER A 206 -6.01 -20.71 12.67
CA SER A 206 -5.16 -19.71 12.07
C SER A 206 -4.32 -20.47 11.06
N THR A 207 -4.47 -20.19 9.78
CA THR A 207 -3.55 -20.58 8.73
C THR A 207 -2.24 -19.88 9.06
N GLU A 208 -1.40 -20.47 9.87
CA GLU A 208 -0.02 -20.06 10.04
C GLU A 208 0.63 -20.27 8.68
N ILE A 209 0.78 -19.16 7.95
CA ILE A 209 1.68 -19.11 6.82
C ILE A 209 3.06 -19.37 7.43
N SER A 210 3.56 -20.59 7.27
CA SER A 210 4.92 -20.94 7.67
C SER A 210 5.86 -19.98 6.95
N GLY A 211 6.38 -18.99 7.68
CA GLY A 211 7.18 -17.90 7.11
C GLY A 211 8.58 -18.30 6.65
N ASP A 212 8.91 -19.57 6.72
CA ASP A 212 10.25 -20.11 6.43
C ASP A 212 10.67 -19.87 4.98
N TRP A 213 9.71 -19.89 4.03
CA TRP A 213 9.99 -19.65 2.61
C TRP A 213 10.45 -18.23 2.28
N ILE A 214 10.18 -17.24 3.15
CA ILE A 214 10.59 -15.84 2.95
C ILE A 214 12.12 -15.73 2.88
N PHE A 215 12.86 -16.64 3.55
CA PHE A 215 14.31 -16.63 3.62
C PHE A 215 14.99 -17.60 2.63
N ASP A 216 14.21 -18.32 1.85
CA ASP A 216 14.72 -19.18 0.78
C ASP A 216 15.25 -18.32 -0.37
N GLN A 217 16.57 -18.37 -0.60
CA GLN A 217 17.24 -17.56 -1.62
C GLN A 217 17.03 -18.11 -3.04
N ASP A 218 16.62 -19.36 -3.17
CA ASP A 218 16.38 -20.02 -4.45
C ASP A 218 14.93 -19.82 -4.93
N LEU A 219 14.06 -19.24 -4.09
CA LEU A 219 12.67 -19.02 -4.39
C LEU A 219 12.42 -17.63 -4.99
N ASP A 220 11.68 -17.57 -6.11
CA ASP A 220 11.16 -16.31 -6.62
C ASP A 220 9.98 -15.82 -5.76
N LEU A 221 10.24 -14.79 -4.94
CA LEU A 221 9.24 -14.21 -4.03
C LEU A 221 8.01 -13.67 -4.78
N ILE A 222 8.19 -13.18 -6.00
CA ILE A 222 7.09 -12.63 -6.81
C ILE A 222 6.19 -13.77 -7.26
N GLU A 223 6.77 -14.82 -7.85
CA GLU A 223 6.03 -16.00 -8.31
C GLU A 223 5.24 -16.62 -7.15
N LYS A 224 5.91 -16.86 -6.03
CA LYS A 224 5.29 -17.45 -4.84
C LYS A 224 4.14 -16.61 -4.28
N THR A 225 4.32 -15.28 -4.20
CA THR A 225 3.27 -14.37 -3.73
C THR A 225 2.06 -14.36 -4.67
N VAL A 226 2.30 -14.40 -5.98
CA VAL A 226 1.21 -14.46 -6.98
C VAL A 226 0.46 -15.79 -6.88
N GLU A 227 1.15 -16.91 -6.70
CA GLU A 227 0.52 -18.22 -6.46
C GLU A 227 -0.38 -18.21 -5.23
N ASP A 228 0.12 -17.70 -4.12
CA ASP A 228 -0.63 -17.59 -2.86
C ASP A 228 -1.90 -16.73 -3.03
N PHE A 229 -1.78 -15.58 -3.66
CA PHE A 229 -2.94 -14.73 -3.94
C PHE A 229 -3.93 -15.39 -4.89
N ARG A 230 -3.46 -16.14 -5.89
CA ARG A 230 -4.32 -16.91 -6.79
C ARG A 230 -5.01 -18.08 -6.11
N GLY A 231 -4.41 -18.64 -5.07
CA GLY A 231 -5.06 -19.61 -4.19
C GLY A 231 -6.28 -19.03 -3.46
N GLN A 232 -6.25 -17.74 -3.12
CA GLN A 232 -7.36 -17.02 -2.49
C GLN A 232 -8.34 -16.44 -3.52
N ARG A 233 -7.83 -15.94 -4.65
CA ARG A 233 -8.60 -15.34 -5.74
C ARG A 233 -7.93 -15.58 -7.09
N LEU A 234 -8.47 -16.51 -7.87
CA LEU A 234 -7.89 -17.05 -9.11
C LEU A 234 -7.39 -16.01 -10.13
N SER A 235 -8.04 -14.85 -10.21
CA SER A 235 -7.74 -13.84 -11.23
C SER A 235 -6.77 -12.76 -10.76
N MET A 236 -6.05 -12.94 -9.66
CA MET A 236 -5.06 -11.97 -9.21
C MET A 236 -3.88 -11.90 -10.20
N VAL A 237 -3.46 -10.67 -10.54
CA VAL A 237 -2.46 -10.38 -11.59
C VAL A 237 -2.90 -10.96 -12.94
N GLN A 238 -3.74 -10.24 -13.67
CA GLN A 238 -4.45 -10.76 -14.86
C GLN A 238 -3.62 -10.84 -16.14
N SER A 239 -2.54 -10.08 -16.24
CA SER A 239 -1.74 -10.04 -17.45
C SER A 239 -0.24 -10.08 -17.18
N LEU A 240 0.53 -10.59 -18.15
CA LEU A 240 2.00 -10.60 -18.10
C LEU A 240 2.63 -9.19 -18.11
N ARG A 241 1.84 -8.14 -18.36
CA ARG A 241 2.27 -6.75 -18.36
C ARG A 241 1.99 -6.05 -17.02
N GLN A 242 1.35 -6.75 -16.13
CA GLN A 242 1.09 -6.34 -14.76
C GLN A 242 2.10 -6.97 -13.80
#